data_956564b90c847ca19e7a75923a41df31
#
_entry.id   956564b90c847ca19e7a75923a41df31
#
_cell.length_a   1.000
_cell.length_b   1.000
_cell.length_c   1.000
_cell.angle_alpha   90.00
_cell.angle_beta   90.00
_cell.angle_gamma   90.00
#
_symmetry.space_group_name_H-M   'P 1'
#
loop_
_entity.id
_entity.type
_entity.pdbx_description
1 polymer ?
#
loop_
_entity_poly.entity_id
_entity_poly.type
_entity_poly.pdbx_seq_one_letter_code
_entity_poly.pdbx_strand_id
1 'polypeptide(L)'
;MAHVVESKKACAVNPLKMSQPLGASYAFMGLESCMPVMHGSQGCTSFGLVVLVRHFKEAIPLQTTAMNETTTIMGGYDNIEKAILNIRSRAKPQVIAICSTGLTETKGDDVDGYIALARQKHPELADTEIIYVSTPDYLGAFQDGWAKAVTTLVTKVPRLDTPRCEGRINVLPGSHLTPGDIEELREIIEAFGLEAVFVPDVSGSLDGHIPDDWLGTTIGGTPLKALQEIGGAAHTLAIGEQMRPAAEALQARCGVPFTVFDRLTGLTATDALVQLLGSLSGRAAPPRLRRQRSQLVDAMLDGHFHFGNVKVALAAEPDLLFAVGSFLTEMGAELAVCVTTTASPLLARMPAVEVVIGDLEDFEQAAQASGCDLLMTHSHGRQAAERLGKPLFRLGIPTFDRIGNSHKCYVGYRGTRNLVYEVGNLLMEQIPHHGPDHWPLPEAALAAARGSAMPMFSTLPEPGVAHVVPRHVRLEDVVDDRNRVVARLARAPGLEGPGLR
;
A
#
# COMPACT_ATOMS: atom_id res chain seq x y z
N MET A 1 -21.37 -0.71 -11.19
CA MET A 1 -20.05 -0.75 -11.83
C MET A 1 -19.63 0.67 -12.11
N ALA A 2 -18.43 1.05 -11.71
CA ALA A 2 -17.90 2.39 -12.00
C ALA A 2 -17.64 2.57 -13.50
N HIS A 3 -17.84 3.79 -13.99
CA HIS A 3 -17.48 4.17 -15.34
C HIS A 3 -16.00 4.56 -15.37
N VAL A 4 -15.19 3.84 -16.15
CA VAL A 4 -13.74 4.10 -16.25
C VAL A 4 -13.49 4.99 -17.46
N VAL A 5 -12.88 6.15 -17.23
CA VAL A 5 -12.58 7.17 -18.26
C VAL A 5 -11.08 7.40 -18.32
N GLU A 6 -10.55 7.49 -19.53
CA GLU A 6 -9.16 7.88 -19.74
C GLU A 6 -9.06 9.38 -20.02
N SER A 7 -8.16 10.07 -19.35
CA SER A 7 -7.90 11.49 -19.59
C SER A 7 -7.36 11.70 -21.01
N LYS A 8 -7.93 12.68 -21.71
CA LYS A 8 -7.58 12.97 -23.12
C LYS A 8 -6.44 13.98 -23.27
N LYS A 9 -5.68 14.25 -22.19
CA LYS A 9 -4.57 15.19 -22.22
C LYS A 9 -3.42 14.67 -23.09
N ALA A 10 -2.76 15.57 -23.81
CA ALA A 10 -1.58 15.22 -24.61
C ALA A 10 -0.34 14.88 -23.75
N CYS A 11 -0.27 15.41 -22.52
CA CYS A 11 0.79 15.11 -21.55
C CYS A 11 0.25 15.22 -20.13
N ALA A 12 0.87 14.47 -19.22
CA ALA A 12 0.55 14.56 -17.79
C ALA A 12 1.02 15.89 -17.21
N VAL A 13 0.19 16.48 -16.36
CA VAL A 13 0.50 17.69 -15.59
C VAL A 13 0.52 17.30 -14.10
N ASN A 14 1.65 17.48 -13.42
CA ASN A 14 1.84 17.00 -12.05
C ASN A 14 1.53 15.49 -11.93
N PRO A 15 2.43 14.60 -12.40
CA PRO A 15 2.12 13.18 -12.58
C PRO A 15 1.79 12.48 -11.27
N LEU A 16 0.69 11.75 -11.24
CA LEU A 16 0.34 10.75 -10.23
C LEU A 16 1.16 9.47 -10.45
N LYS A 17 1.37 9.14 -11.72
CA LYS A 17 1.99 7.91 -12.18
C LYS A 17 3.49 7.89 -11.96
N MET A 18 4.00 6.77 -11.40
CA MET A 18 5.40 6.39 -11.42
C MET A 18 5.65 5.31 -12.48
N SER A 19 6.91 5.16 -12.93
CA SER A 19 7.26 4.30 -14.06
C SER A 19 7.36 2.81 -13.69
N GLN A 20 7.20 1.93 -14.70
CA GLN A 20 7.41 0.49 -14.56
C GLN A 20 8.83 0.13 -14.09
N PRO A 21 9.94 0.70 -14.63
CA PRO A 21 11.28 0.39 -14.15
C PRO A 21 11.46 0.65 -12.65
N LEU A 22 10.81 1.69 -12.14
CA LEU A 22 10.86 1.99 -10.71
C LEU A 22 10.11 0.94 -9.88
N GLY A 23 8.94 0.49 -10.34
CA GLY A 23 8.18 -0.58 -9.69
C GLY A 23 8.91 -1.91 -9.69
N ALA A 24 9.55 -2.28 -10.79
CA ALA A 24 10.39 -3.48 -10.88
C ALA A 24 11.62 -3.40 -9.98
N SER A 25 12.31 -2.26 -9.97
CA SER A 25 13.45 -2.04 -9.06
C SER A 25 13.03 -2.17 -7.59
N TYR A 26 11.86 -1.65 -7.24
CA TYR A 26 11.30 -1.78 -5.89
C TYR A 26 11.01 -3.26 -5.54
N ALA A 27 10.45 -4.05 -6.46
CA ALA A 27 10.25 -5.48 -6.25
C ALA A 27 11.58 -6.21 -6.00
N PHE A 28 12.62 -5.88 -6.75
CA PHE A 28 13.94 -6.49 -6.58
C PHE A 28 14.63 -6.10 -5.28
N MET A 29 14.26 -4.96 -4.68
CA MET A 29 14.74 -4.59 -3.34
C MET A 29 14.21 -5.51 -2.23
N GLY A 30 13.13 -6.23 -2.47
CA GLY A 30 12.62 -7.26 -1.56
C GLY A 30 13.31 -8.63 -1.68
N LEU A 31 14.42 -8.76 -2.41
CA LEU A 31 15.26 -9.96 -2.48
C LEU A 31 16.53 -9.77 -1.63
N GLU A 32 16.93 -10.79 -0.89
CA GLU A 32 18.16 -10.77 -0.10
C GLU A 32 19.41 -10.79 -1.01
N SER A 33 20.43 -10.02 -0.64
CA SER A 33 21.71 -9.93 -1.37
C SER A 33 21.51 -9.67 -2.87
N CYS A 34 20.58 -8.77 -3.21
CA CYS A 34 20.26 -8.39 -4.57
C CYS A 34 20.86 -7.02 -4.94
N MET A 35 21.24 -6.87 -6.19
CA MET A 35 21.57 -5.58 -6.80
C MET A 35 20.59 -5.31 -7.95
N PRO A 36 19.58 -4.46 -7.73
CA PRO A 36 18.73 -3.95 -8.81
C PRO A 36 19.52 -3.06 -9.77
N VAL A 37 19.27 -3.22 -11.06
CA VAL A 37 19.97 -2.49 -12.13
C VAL A 37 18.97 -1.96 -13.16
N MET A 38 18.97 -0.67 -13.40
CA MET A 38 18.24 -0.08 -14.53
C MET A 38 19.12 -0.08 -15.78
N HIS A 39 18.69 -0.82 -16.79
CA HIS A 39 19.35 -0.78 -18.10
C HIS A 39 18.88 0.44 -18.89
N GLY A 40 19.70 1.48 -18.87
CA GLY A 40 19.38 2.76 -19.48
C GLY A 40 20.38 3.86 -19.13
N SER A 41 19.95 5.10 -19.29
CA SER A 41 20.75 6.27 -18.95
C SER A 41 20.87 6.47 -17.42
N GLN A 42 21.91 7.18 -16.99
CA GLN A 42 22.14 7.53 -15.59
C GLN A 42 20.99 8.37 -14.99
N GLY A 43 20.33 9.18 -15.79
CA GLY A 43 19.23 10.05 -15.35
C GLY A 43 18.03 9.27 -14.79
N CYS A 44 17.65 8.16 -15.45
CA CYS A 44 16.55 7.31 -14.99
C CYS A 44 16.84 6.73 -13.61
N THR A 45 18.05 6.23 -13.39
CA THR A 45 18.48 5.65 -12.09
C THR A 45 18.56 6.73 -11.01
N SER A 46 19.11 7.90 -11.32
CA SER A 46 19.19 9.03 -10.38
C SER A 46 17.82 9.49 -9.94
N PHE A 47 16.85 9.56 -10.86
CA PHE A 47 15.48 9.89 -10.53
C PHE A 47 14.83 8.81 -9.62
N GLY A 48 15.01 7.53 -9.95
CA GLY A 48 14.55 6.42 -9.13
C GLY A 48 15.11 6.46 -7.71
N LEU A 49 16.41 6.71 -7.56
CA LEU A 49 17.07 6.88 -6.26
C LEU A 49 16.45 8.02 -5.46
N VAL A 50 16.24 9.19 -6.07
CA VAL A 50 15.63 10.34 -5.37
C VAL A 50 14.24 10.00 -4.83
N VAL A 51 13.42 9.29 -5.60
CA VAL A 51 12.08 8.88 -5.18
C VAL A 51 12.13 7.92 -4.00
N LEU A 52 12.91 6.85 -4.11
CA LEU A 52 12.95 5.77 -3.10
C LEU A 52 13.66 6.21 -1.82
N VAL A 53 14.81 6.89 -1.91
CA VAL A 53 15.53 7.44 -0.74
C VAL A 53 14.64 8.44 0.02
N ARG A 54 13.90 9.29 -0.69
CA ARG A 54 13.02 10.26 -0.02
C ARG A 54 11.78 9.61 0.61
N HIS A 55 11.31 8.49 0.07
CA HIS A 55 10.17 7.75 0.64
C HIS A 55 10.57 6.93 1.86
N PHE A 56 11.58 6.08 1.73
CA PHE A 56 12.01 5.14 2.78
C PHE A 56 12.95 5.75 3.81
N LYS A 57 13.72 6.78 3.45
CA LYS A 57 14.82 7.37 4.26
C LYS A 57 15.99 6.40 4.48
N GLU A 58 16.16 5.47 3.54
CA GLU A 58 17.14 4.39 3.56
C GLU A 58 18.21 4.57 2.49
N ALA A 59 19.36 3.90 2.66
CA ALA A 59 20.32 3.71 1.59
C ALA A 59 19.75 2.68 0.59
N ILE A 60 19.53 3.13 -0.64
CA ILE A 60 18.90 2.31 -1.68
C ILE A 60 19.96 1.73 -2.61
N PRO A 61 20.18 0.40 -2.67
CA PRO A 61 21.10 -0.23 -3.61
C PRO A 61 20.45 -0.28 -4.99
N LEU A 62 20.78 0.66 -5.86
CA LEU A 62 20.29 0.73 -7.23
C LEU A 62 21.41 1.16 -8.16
N GLN A 63 21.67 0.37 -9.21
CA GLN A 63 22.73 0.62 -10.17
C GLN A 63 22.19 0.92 -11.57
N THR A 64 23.06 1.36 -12.47
CA THR A 64 22.74 1.66 -13.86
C THR A 64 23.76 1.03 -14.79
N THR A 65 23.34 0.70 -16.01
CA THR A 65 24.25 0.35 -17.08
C THR A 65 24.89 1.57 -17.76
N ALA A 66 24.47 2.76 -17.36
CA ALA A 66 25.04 4.05 -17.80
C ALA A 66 25.11 4.21 -19.33
N MET A 67 24.02 3.90 -20.03
CA MET A 67 23.92 4.11 -21.47
C MET A 67 24.16 5.58 -21.82
N ASN A 68 24.95 5.80 -22.87
CA ASN A 68 25.22 7.11 -23.45
C ASN A 68 24.82 7.12 -24.95
N GLU A 69 25.03 8.24 -25.63
CA GLU A 69 24.66 8.42 -27.03
C GLU A 69 25.32 7.36 -27.93
N THR A 70 26.60 7.09 -27.77
CA THR A 70 27.33 6.07 -28.57
C THR A 70 26.75 4.68 -28.36
N THR A 71 26.55 4.27 -27.09
CA THR A 71 26.02 2.93 -26.79
C THR A 71 24.54 2.80 -27.11
N THR A 72 23.80 3.92 -27.13
CA THR A 72 22.42 3.94 -27.62
C THR A 72 22.35 3.61 -29.12
N ILE A 73 23.35 4.03 -29.90
CA ILE A 73 23.41 3.74 -31.34
C ILE A 73 24.02 2.34 -31.61
N MET A 74 25.13 2.01 -30.95
CA MET A 74 25.95 0.82 -31.27
C MET A 74 25.44 -0.45 -30.60
N GLY A 75 24.65 -0.39 -29.55
CA GLY A 75 24.16 -1.52 -28.74
C GLY A 75 24.61 -1.47 -27.28
N GLY A 76 23.73 -1.98 -26.39
CA GLY A 76 23.94 -1.96 -24.94
C GLY A 76 24.74 -3.13 -24.38
N TYR A 77 25.23 -4.07 -25.21
CA TYR A 77 25.92 -5.27 -24.74
C TYR A 77 27.10 -4.96 -23.82
N ASP A 78 28.02 -4.12 -24.25
CA ASP A 78 29.21 -3.75 -23.48
C ASP A 78 28.84 -3.11 -22.12
N ASN A 79 27.76 -2.36 -22.10
CA ASN A 79 27.26 -1.73 -20.85
C ASN A 79 26.73 -2.77 -19.87
N ILE A 80 25.98 -3.74 -20.36
CA ILE A 80 25.44 -4.86 -19.54
C ILE A 80 26.58 -5.72 -19.02
N GLU A 81 27.49 -6.19 -19.91
CA GLU A 81 28.64 -7.02 -19.54
C GLU A 81 29.49 -6.32 -18.46
N LYS A 82 29.88 -5.06 -18.69
CA LYS A 82 30.66 -4.28 -17.71
C LYS A 82 29.91 -4.05 -16.40
N ALA A 83 28.62 -3.76 -16.46
CA ALA A 83 27.83 -3.56 -15.25
C ALA A 83 27.77 -4.84 -14.40
N ILE A 84 27.46 -5.99 -15.01
CA ILE A 84 27.41 -7.29 -14.32
C ILE A 84 28.76 -7.61 -13.66
N LEU A 85 29.87 -7.49 -14.41
CA LEU A 85 31.21 -7.80 -13.91
C LEU A 85 31.64 -6.85 -12.77
N ASN A 86 31.38 -5.55 -12.91
CA ASN A 86 31.67 -4.55 -11.88
C ASN A 86 30.86 -4.80 -10.60
N ILE A 87 29.57 -5.06 -10.71
CA ILE A 87 28.67 -5.34 -9.58
C ILE A 87 29.13 -6.61 -8.87
N ARG A 88 29.36 -7.69 -9.61
CA ARG A 88 29.85 -8.95 -9.06
C ARG A 88 31.16 -8.80 -8.33
N SER A 89 32.13 -8.07 -8.89
CA SER A 89 33.45 -7.90 -8.29
C SER A 89 33.45 -7.07 -7.01
N ARG A 90 32.59 -6.05 -6.94
CA ARG A 90 32.57 -5.06 -5.84
C ARG A 90 31.58 -5.41 -4.73
N ALA A 91 30.34 -5.74 -5.10
CA ALA A 91 29.25 -5.96 -4.16
C ALA A 91 28.97 -7.45 -3.90
N LYS A 92 29.39 -8.35 -4.79
CA LYS A 92 29.22 -9.80 -4.70
C LYS A 92 27.78 -10.23 -4.35
N PRO A 93 26.77 -9.73 -5.07
CA PRO A 93 25.39 -10.11 -4.81
C PRO A 93 25.12 -11.56 -5.19
N GLN A 94 24.12 -12.19 -4.54
CA GLN A 94 23.57 -13.46 -5.02
C GLN A 94 22.70 -13.28 -6.26
N VAL A 95 22.04 -12.12 -6.36
CA VAL A 95 21.13 -11.79 -7.46
C VAL A 95 21.50 -10.44 -8.09
N ILE A 96 21.65 -10.39 -9.40
CA ILE A 96 21.68 -9.16 -10.18
C ILE A 96 20.37 -9.11 -10.98
N ALA A 97 19.50 -8.16 -10.63
CA ALA A 97 18.18 -8.06 -11.22
C ALA A 97 18.08 -6.81 -12.12
N ILE A 98 17.97 -7.04 -13.42
CA ILE A 98 18.03 -6.00 -14.47
C ILE A 98 16.60 -5.70 -14.93
N CYS A 99 16.21 -4.44 -14.96
CA CYS A 99 15.00 -3.96 -15.62
C CYS A 99 15.36 -3.00 -16.76
N SER A 100 14.64 -3.07 -17.86
CA SER A 100 14.81 -2.13 -18.96
C SER A 100 14.22 -0.76 -18.66
N THR A 101 14.55 0.23 -19.48
CA THR A 101 13.95 1.57 -19.47
C THR A 101 13.38 1.86 -20.86
N GLY A 102 12.60 2.92 -21.03
CA GLY A 102 12.04 3.29 -22.33
C GLY A 102 13.10 3.50 -23.42
N LEU A 103 14.29 3.94 -23.05
CA LEU A 103 15.41 4.09 -23.99
C LEU A 103 15.78 2.75 -24.63
N THR A 104 16.02 1.72 -23.82
CA THR A 104 16.47 0.41 -24.28
C THR A 104 15.35 -0.41 -24.92
N GLU A 105 14.12 -0.24 -24.46
CA GLU A 105 12.92 -0.82 -25.07
C GLU A 105 12.63 -0.24 -26.45
N THR A 106 12.71 1.08 -26.61
CA THR A 106 12.50 1.74 -27.92
C THR A 106 13.58 1.33 -28.92
N LYS A 107 14.78 1.09 -28.45
CA LYS A 107 15.89 0.62 -29.26
C LYS A 107 15.76 -0.86 -29.64
N GLY A 108 15.13 -1.67 -28.78
CA GLY A 108 14.98 -3.12 -28.96
C GLY A 108 16.23 -3.92 -28.61
N ASP A 109 16.88 -3.58 -27.49
CA ASP A 109 18.03 -4.34 -26.98
C ASP A 109 17.62 -5.76 -26.56
N ASP A 110 18.32 -6.78 -27.09
CA ASP A 110 18.15 -8.18 -26.70
C ASP A 110 18.94 -8.49 -25.42
N VAL A 111 18.40 -8.07 -24.29
CA VAL A 111 19.08 -8.20 -22.99
C VAL A 111 19.25 -9.66 -22.55
N ASP A 112 18.28 -10.54 -22.80
CA ASP A 112 18.40 -11.96 -22.50
C ASP A 112 19.54 -12.60 -23.34
N GLY A 113 19.66 -12.24 -24.62
CA GLY A 113 20.80 -12.65 -25.47
C GLY A 113 22.14 -12.07 -24.97
N TYR A 114 22.15 -10.83 -24.51
CA TYR A 114 23.35 -10.21 -23.93
C TYR A 114 23.81 -10.93 -22.65
N ILE A 115 22.89 -11.29 -21.77
CA ILE A 115 23.19 -12.07 -20.56
C ILE A 115 23.73 -13.44 -20.91
N ALA A 116 23.11 -14.14 -21.88
CA ALA A 116 23.58 -15.45 -22.34
C ALA A 116 25.02 -15.38 -22.91
N LEU A 117 25.32 -14.37 -23.72
CA LEU A 117 26.66 -14.14 -24.25
C LEU A 117 27.69 -13.80 -23.16
N ALA A 118 27.31 -12.96 -22.18
CA ALA A 118 28.16 -12.64 -21.04
C ALA A 118 28.51 -13.89 -20.22
N ARG A 119 27.52 -14.79 -19.97
CA ARG A 119 27.76 -16.07 -19.27
C ARG A 119 28.68 -17.01 -20.03
N GLN A 120 28.63 -17.02 -21.38
CA GLN A 120 29.57 -17.81 -22.20
C GLN A 120 31.01 -17.30 -22.11
N LYS A 121 31.20 -15.98 -22.08
CA LYS A 121 32.52 -15.35 -21.98
C LYS A 121 33.10 -15.39 -20.55
N HIS A 122 32.24 -15.40 -19.54
CA HIS A 122 32.59 -15.27 -18.13
C HIS A 122 31.98 -16.41 -17.31
N PRO A 123 32.62 -17.62 -17.31
CA PRO A 123 32.10 -18.79 -16.57
C PRO A 123 31.93 -18.53 -15.06
N GLU A 124 32.69 -17.59 -14.49
CA GLU A 124 32.57 -17.17 -13.10
C GLU A 124 31.20 -16.57 -12.73
N LEU A 125 30.39 -16.17 -13.71
CA LEU A 125 29.03 -15.70 -13.51
C LEU A 125 28.04 -16.82 -13.15
N ALA A 126 28.49 -18.09 -13.13
CA ALA A 126 27.65 -19.23 -12.74
C ALA A 126 27.23 -19.20 -11.26
N ASP A 127 27.95 -18.47 -10.40
CA ASP A 127 27.65 -18.33 -8.96
C ASP A 127 26.62 -17.21 -8.66
N THR A 128 26.22 -16.45 -9.67
CA THR A 128 25.32 -15.29 -9.51
C THR A 128 24.06 -15.49 -10.36
N GLU A 129 22.89 -15.38 -9.73
CA GLU A 129 21.63 -15.38 -10.45
C GLU A 129 21.45 -14.04 -11.17
N ILE A 130 21.21 -14.05 -12.47
CA ILE A 130 21.00 -12.83 -13.27
C ILE A 130 19.60 -12.91 -13.88
N ILE A 131 18.76 -11.97 -13.50
CA ILE A 131 17.36 -11.92 -13.89
C ILE A 131 17.11 -10.66 -14.72
N TYR A 132 16.37 -10.78 -15.79
CA TYR A 132 15.95 -9.64 -16.62
C TYR A 132 14.43 -9.59 -16.75
N VAL A 133 13.88 -8.37 -16.68
CA VAL A 133 12.48 -8.05 -16.94
C VAL A 133 12.35 -6.83 -17.85
N SER A 134 11.49 -6.94 -18.87
CA SER A 134 11.15 -5.83 -19.77
C SER A 134 10.12 -4.92 -19.13
N THR A 135 10.48 -3.65 -18.95
CA THR A 135 9.69 -2.61 -18.24
C THR A 135 9.69 -1.29 -19.00
N PRO A 136 9.01 -1.20 -20.16
CA PRO A 136 8.92 0.06 -20.90
C PRO A 136 8.23 1.13 -20.04
N ASP A 137 8.89 2.29 -19.87
CA ASP A 137 8.37 3.37 -19.02
C ASP A 137 7.23 4.19 -19.65
N TYR A 138 7.03 4.04 -20.95
CA TYR A 138 5.94 4.67 -21.71
C TYR A 138 4.61 3.88 -21.66
N LEU A 139 4.61 2.68 -21.08
CA LEU A 139 3.42 1.85 -20.87
C LEU A 139 3.21 1.57 -19.39
N GLY A 140 1.95 1.35 -18.98
CA GLY A 140 1.61 0.95 -17.61
C GLY A 140 2.09 1.94 -16.55
N ALA A 141 2.20 1.48 -15.31
CA ALA A 141 2.60 2.29 -14.16
C ALA A 141 3.49 1.51 -13.18
N PHE A 142 3.72 2.05 -12.00
CA PHE A 142 4.56 1.46 -10.94
C PHE A 142 4.12 0.03 -10.58
N GLN A 143 2.82 -0.18 -10.33
CA GLN A 143 2.31 -1.51 -9.98
C GLN A 143 2.49 -2.53 -11.13
N ASP A 144 2.45 -2.09 -12.40
CA ASP A 144 2.65 -3.00 -13.54
C ASP A 144 4.10 -3.48 -13.61
N GLY A 145 5.06 -2.59 -13.31
CA GLY A 145 6.47 -2.94 -13.21
C GLY A 145 6.76 -3.94 -12.09
N TRP A 146 6.17 -3.72 -10.92
CA TRP A 146 6.22 -4.67 -9.81
C TRP A 146 5.65 -6.03 -10.22
N ALA A 147 4.45 -6.06 -10.80
CA ALA A 147 3.79 -7.29 -11.22
C ALA A 147 4.62 -8.08 -12.24
N LYS A 148 5.22 -7.40 -13.22
CA LYS A 148 6.12 -8.03 -14.20
C LYS A 148 7.37 -8.61 -13.54
N ALA A 149 7.99 -7.88 -12.61
CA ALA A 149 9.15 -8.35 -11.87
C ALA A 149 8.80 -9.62 -11.07
N VAL A 150 7.72 -9.60 -10.28
CA VAL A 150 7.29 -10.77 -9.49
C VAL A 150 6.94 -11.94 -10.40
N THR A 151 6.21 -11.71 -11.51
CA THR A 151 5.90 -12.75 -12.48
C THR A 151 7.17 -13.38 -13.06
N THR A 152 8.18 -12.56 -13.35
CA THR A 152 9.48 -13.04 -13.85
C THR A 152 10.20 -13.87 -12.80
N LEU A 153 10.22 -13.42 -11.54
CA LEU A 153 10.82 -14.15 -10.42
C LEU A 153 10.20 -15.54 -10.27
N VAL A 154 8.88 -15.63 -10.15
CA VAL A 154 8.19 -16.92 -9.95
C VAL A 154 8.20 -17.83 -11.19
N THR A 155 8.48 -17.27 -12.37
CA THR A 155 8.59 -18.03 -13.61
C THR A 155 10.01 -18.56 -13.87
N LYS A 156 11.04 -17.75 -13.61
CA LYS A 156 12.43 -18.10 -13.99
C LYS A 156 13.17 -18.86 -12.87
N VAL A 157 12.97 -18.52 -11.60
CA VAL A 157 13.84 -18.96 -10.49
C VAL A 157 13.45 -20.28 -9.81
N PRO A 158 12.14 -20.61 -9.60
CA PRO A 158 11.77 -21.80 -8.85
C PRO A 158 12.24 -23.10 -9.49
N ARG A 159 12.70 -24.03 -8.63
CA ARG A 159 13.04 -25.40 -9.03
C ARG A 159 11.77 -26.24 -9.15
N LEU A 160 11.74 -27.15 -10.14
CA LEU A 160 10.57 -27.98 -10.41
C LEU A 160 10.51 -29.23 -9.52
N ASP A 161 11.63 -29.62 -8.92
CA ASP A 161 11.81 -30.83 -8.12
C ASP A 161 11.70 -30.56 -6.60
N THR A 162 11.15 -29.42 -6.21
CA THR A 162 11.01 -29.04 -4.79
C THR A 162 9.96 -29.91 -4.09
N PRO A 163 10.31 -30.61 -2.98
CA PRO A 163 9.36 -31.40 -2.22
C PRO A 163 8.22 -30.54 -1.64
N ARG A 164 7.01 -31.10 -1.62
CA ARG A 164 5.83 -30.44 -1.03
C ARG A 164 6.01 -30.27 0.49
N CYS A 165 5.69 -29.08 0.99
CA CYS A 165 5.68 -28.73 2.40
C CYS A 165 4.29 -28.18 2.79
N GLU A 166 3.47 -29.00 3.45
CA GLU A 166 2.08 -28.66 3.80
C GLU A 166 1.96 -27.50 4.79
N GLY A 167 3.01 -27.25 5.60
CA GLY A 167 3.03 -26.13 6.56
C GLY A 167 3.52 -24.81 5.97
N ARG A 168 3.93 -24.78 4.70
CA ARG A 168 4.51 -23.59 4.04
C ARG A 168 3.52 -22.99 3.04
N ILE A 169 3.37 -21.68 3.06
CA ILE A 169 2.59 -20.92 2.07
C ILE A 169 3.44 -19.80 1.46
N ASN A 170 3.22 -19.52 0.19
CA ASN A 170 3.78 -18.36 -0.47
C ASN A 170 2.86 -17.16 -0.29
N VAL A 171 3.42 -15.98 -0.19
CA VAL A 171 2.70 -14.72 -0.23
C VAL A 171 3.31 -13.86 -1.33
N LEU A 172 2.49 -13.44 -2.29
CA LEU A 172 2.86 -12.51 -3.35
C LEU A 172 2.23 -11.14 -3.02
N PRO A 173 2.94 -10.26 -2.29
CA PRO A 173 2.43 -8.96 -1.93
C PRO A 173 2.38 -8.04 -3.15
N GLY A 174 1.31 -7.26 -3.28
CA GLY A 174 1.24 -6.19 -4.27
C GLY A 174 2.08 -4.98 -3.87
N SER A 175 2.45 -4.17 -4.84
CA SER A 175 3.28 -2.96 -4.65
C SER A 175 2.65 -1.90 -3.73
N HIS A 176 1.37 -2.01 -3.46
CA HIS A 176 0.62 -1.10 -2.60
C HIS A 176 0.77 -1.40 -1.11
N LEU A 177 1.32 -2.58 -0.75
CA LEU A 177 1.59 -2.94 0.63
C LEU A 177 2.89 -2.30 1.11
N THR A 178 2.85 -1.76 2.32
CA THR A 178 4.02 -1.22 3.00
C THR A 178 4.85 -2.36 3.63
N PRO A 179 6.11 -2.13 4.01
CA PRO A 179 6.85 -3.06 4.86
C PRO A 179 6.08 -3.45 6.14
N GLY A 180 5.44 -2.50 6.82
CA GLY A 180 4.62 -2.77 8.01
C GLY A 180 3.36 -3.59 7.73
N ASP A 181 2.77 -3.51 6.53
CA ASP A 181 1.67 -4.39 6.11
C ASP A 181 2.15 -5.83 5.94
N ILE A 182 3.34 -6.02 5.37
CA ILE A 182 3.92 -7.36 5.16
C ILE A 182 4.29 -7.99 6.51
N GLU A 183 4.82 -7.22 7.45
CA GLU A 183 5.09 -7.66 8.81
C GLU A 183 3.81 -8.11 9.53
N GLU A 184 2.74 -7.32 9.46
CA GLU A 184 1.42 -7.71 10.03
C GLU A 184 0.90 -9.00 9.41
N LEU A 185 1.00 -9.16 8.09
CA LEU A 185 0.58 -10.38 7.40
C LEU A 185 1.40 -11.59 7.85
N ARG A 186 2.70 -11.45 8.03
CA ARG A 186 3.58 -12.49 8.57
C ARG A 186 3.12 -12.92 9.96
N GLU A 187 2.90 -11.96 10.87
CA GLU A 187 2.41 -12.25 12.22
C GLU A 187 1.05 -12.98 12.22
N ILE A 188 0.14 -12.58 11.31
CA ILE A 188 -1.17 -13.23 11.17
C ILE A 188 -1.00 -14.68 10.71
N ILE A 189 -0.18 -14.94 9.69
CA ILE A 189 0.04 -16.27 9.12
C ILE A 189 0.73 -17.20 10.13
N GLU A 190 1.78 -16.71 10.77
CA GLU A 190 2.55 -17.46 11.79
C GLU A 190 1.70 -17.80 13.02
N ALA A 191 0.71 -16.95 13.37
CA ALA A 191 -0.23 -17.25 14.45
C ALA A 191 -1.09 -18.51 14.19
N PHE A 192 -1.24 -18.92 12.93
CA PHE A 192 -1.86 -20.18 12.53
C PHE A 192 -0.84 -21.34 12.48
N GLY A 193 0.44 -21.09 12.78
CA GLY A 193 1.52 -22.07 12.73
C GLY A 193 1.92 -22.46 11.31
N LEU A 194 1.69 -21.57 10.34
CA LEU A 194 2.14 -21.69 8.96
C LEU A 194 3.45 -20.91 8.77
N GLU A 195 4.36 -21.45 7.96
CA GLU A 195 5.56 -20.76 7.51
C GLU A 195 5.21 -19.91 6.27
N ALA A 196 5.45 -18.60 6.31
CA ALA A 196 5.19 -17.71 5.19
C ALA A 196 6.47 -17.34 4.43
N VAL A 197 6.49 -17.58 3.13
CA VAL A 197 7.55 -17.11 2.21
C VAL A 197 6.98 -15.97 1.37
N PHE A 198 7.42 -14.75 1.66
CA PHE A 198 7.02 -13.56 0.90
C PHE A 198 7.92 -13.39 -0.33
N VAL A 199 7.33 -13.09 -1.46
CA VAL A 199 8.06 -12.86 -2.74
C VAL A 199 7.44 -11.68 -3.47
N PRO A 200 8.12 -10.52 -3.46
CA PRO A 200 9.30 -10.15 -2.68
C PRO A 200 8.96 -9.76 -1.24
N ASP A 201 9.96 -9.75 -0.35
CA ASP A 201 9.83 -9.37 1.05
C ASP A 201 10.50 -8.02 1.35
N VAL A 202 9.77 -6.94 1.19
CA VAL A 202 10.30 -5.60 1.50
C VAL A 202 10.26 -5.28 3.01
N SER A 203 9.61 -6.11 3.83
CA SER A 203 9.60 -5.93 5.29
C SER A 203 10.94 -6.31 5.93
N GLY A 204 11.75 -7.12 5.25
CA GLY A 204 13.09 -7.46 5.73
C GLY A 204 14.19 -6.57 5.17
N SER A 205 13.90 -5.71 4.18
CA SER A 205 14.93 -4.92 3.48
C SER A 205 14.72 -3.41 3.52
N LEU A 206 13.49 -2.94 3.78
CA LEU A 206 13.12 -1.51 3.77
C LEU A 206 12.33 -1.12 5.03
N ASP A 207 12.62 -1.76 6.14
CA ASP A 207 11.96 -1.61 7.43
C ASP A 207 12.65 -0.62 8.39
N GLY A 208 13.77 -0.02 7.98
CA GLY A 208 14.47 1.00 8.76
C GLY A 208 15.41 0.44 9.82
N HIS A 209 15.77 -0.85 9.78
CA HIS A 209 16.77 -1.38 10.70
C HIS A 209 18.19 -0.92 10.33
N ILE A 210 19.03 -0.77 11.35
CA ILE A 210 20.45 -0.42 11.17
C ILE A 210 21.24 -1.73 11.16
N PRO A 211 21.86 -2.10 10.04
CA PRO A 211 22.67 -3.31 9.97
C PRO A 211 23.97 -3.17 10.76
N ASP A 212 24.51 -4.31 11.25
CA ASP A 212 25.80 -4.35 11.96
C ASP A 212 26.97 -3.94 11.02
N ASP A 213 26.90 -4.36 9.74
CA ASP A 213 27.90 -4.05 8.72
C ASP A 213 27.24 -3.42 7.49
N TRP A 214 27.95 -2.50 6.85
CA TRP A 214 27.49 -1.94 5.58
C TRP A 214 27.68 -2.94 4.43
N LEU A 215 26.59 -3.24 3.72
CA LEU A 215 26.60 -4.05 2.50
C LEU A 215 26.19 -3.19 1.30
N GLY A 216 26.87 -3.40 0.17
CA GLY A 216 26.55 -2.70 -1.08
C GLY A 216 25.32 -3.23 -1.82
N THR A 217 24.61 -4.20 -1.25
CA THR A 217 23.42 -4.88 -1.78
C THR A 217 22.24 -4.67 -0.86
N THR A 218 21.06 -5.21 -1.24
CA THR A 218 19.92 -5.31 -0.31
C THR A 218 20.30 -6.13 0.92
N ILE A 219 19.80 -5.72 2.07
CA ILE A 219 19.98 -6.38 3.36
C ILE A 219 18.62 -6.93 3.78
N GLY A 220 18.54 -8.25 4.04
CA GLY A 220 17.25 -8.91 4.25
C GLY A 220 16.43 -9.07 2.96
N GLY A 221 15.16 -9.40 3.10
CA GLY A 221 14.30 -9.75 1.99
C GLY A 221 14.18 -11.25 1.75
N THR A 222 13.65 -11.65 0.61
CA THR A 222 13.48 -13.07 0.23
C THR A 222 14.82 -13.69 -0.11
N PRO A 223 15.31 -14.70 0.63
CA PRO A 223 16.54 -15.43 0.28
C PRO A 223 16.39 -16.14 -1.07
N LEU A 224 17.45 -16.14 -1.89
CA LEU A 224 17.46 -16.84 -3.18
C LEU A 224 17.06 -18.32 -3.05
N LYS A 225 17.52 -18.99 -2.00
CA LYS A 225 17.16 -20.40 -1.72
C LYS A 225 15.65 -20.54 -1.49
N ALA A 226 15.04 -19.65 -0.69
CA ALA A 226 13.60 -19.69 -0.44
C ALA A 226 12.82 -19.45 -1.74
N LEU A 227 13.25 -18.50 -2.57
CA LEU A 227 12.66 -18.25 -3.88
C LEU A 227 12.78 -19.46 -4.82
N GLN A 228 13.88 -20.20 -4.78
CA GLN A 228 14.04 -21.44 -5.53
C GLN A 228 13.08 -22.56 -5.08
N GLU A 229 12.68 -22.54 -3.80
CA GLU A 229 11.86 -23.58 -3.15
C GLU A 229 10.35 -23.27 -3.11
N ILE A 230 9.88 -22.12 -3.61
CA ILE A 230 8.45 -21.74 -3.53
C ILE A 230 7.52 -22.71 -4.25
N GLY A 231 8.04 -23.50 -5.19
CA GLY A 231 7.28 -24.55 -5.89
C GLY A 231 6.79 -25.67 -4.97
N GLY A 232 7.37 -25.82 -3.77
CA GLY A 232 6.98 -26.80 -2.76
C GLY A 232 5.91 -26.33 -1.77
N ALA A 233 5.43 -25.10 -1.83
CA ALA A 233 4.46 -24.57 -0.87
C ALA A 233 3.07 -25.21 -1.05
N ALA A 234 2.31 -25.29 0.06
CA ALA A 234 0.95 -25.82 0.07
C ALA A 234 -0.04 -24.92 -0.67
N HIS A 235 0.15 -23.60 -0.58
CA HIS A 235 -0.74 -22.60 -1.17
C HIS A 235 0.00 -21.30 -1.46
N THR A 236 -0.56 -20.48 -2.36
CA THR A 236 -0.08 -19.14 -2.65
C THR A 236 -1.18 -18.12 -2.35
N LEU A 237 -0.87 -17.12 -1.53
CA LEU A 237 -1.72 -15.94 -1.31
C LEU A 237 -1.21 -14.81 -2.21
N ALA A 238 -2.00 -14.37 -3.16
CA ALA A 238 -1.72 -13.21 -4.00
C ALA A 238 -2.51 -12.00 -3.48
N ILE A 239 -1.82 -10.92 -3.11
CA ILE A 239 -2.46 -9.75 -2.51
C ILE A 239 -2.46 -8.59 -3.51
N GLY A 240 -3.64 -8.22 -3.97
CA GLY A 240 -3.87 -7.31 -5.08
C GLY A 240 -4.11 -8.05 -6.39
N GLU A 241 -4.97 -7.50 -7.23
CA GLU A 241 -5.28 -8.08 -8.55
C GLU A 241 -4.05 -8.08 -9.47
N GLN A 242 -3.15 -7.11 -9.28
CA GLN A 242 -1.87 -7.05 -9.99
C GLN A 242 -1.00 -8.31 -9.81
N MET A 243 -1.21 -9.08 -8.73
CA MET A 243 -0.46 -10.32 -8.45
C MET A 243 -1.07 -11.57 -9.08
N ARG A 244 -2.26 -11.48 -9.66
CA ARG A 244 -2.91 -12.63 -10.34
C ARG A 244 -2.01 -13.27 -11.41
N PRO A 245 -1.38 -12.52 -12.35
CA PRO A 245 -0.53 -13.13 -13.36
C PRO A 245 0.66 -13.91 -12.77
N ALA A 246 1.24 -13.42 -11.69
CA ALA A 246 2.34 -14.11 -11.00
C ALA A 246 1.87 -15.41 -10.32
N ALA A 247 0.69 -15.39 -9.68
CA ALA A 247 0.12 -16.57 -9.05
C ALA A 247 -0.28 -17.64 -10.09
N GLU A 248 -0.87 -17.23 -11.20
CA GLU A 248 -1.19 -18.11 -12.33
C GLU A 248 0.07 -18.73 -12.95
N ALA A 249 1.12 -17.93 -13.14
CA ALA A 249 2.40 -18.41 -13.66
C ALA A 249 3.05 -19.44 -12.72
N LEU A 250 3.02 -19.21 -11.40
CA LEU A 250 3.54 -20.15 -10.41
C LEU A 250 2.71 -21.44 -10.38
N GLN A 251 1.38 -21.34 -10.45
CA GLN A 251 0.51 -22.52 -10.55
C GLN A 251 0.77 -23.30 -11.82
N ALA A 252 0.87 -22.65 -12.96
CA ALA A 252 1.16 -23.31 -14.24
C ALA A 252 2.51 -24.02 -14.24
N ARG A 253 3.54 -23.42 -13.60
CA ARG A 253 4.89 -23.95 -13.54
C ARG A 253 5.08 -25.07 -12.52
N CYS A 254 4.56 -24.89 -11.30
CA CYS A 254 4.85 -25.74 -10.14
C CYS A 254 3.61 -26.43 -9.54
N GLY A 255 2.40 -26.16 -10.06
CA GLY A 255 1.18 -26.77 -9.56
C GLY A 255 0.71 -26.27 -8.18
N VAL A 256 1.27 -25.16 -7.67
CA VAL A 256 0.87 -24.58 -6.37
C VAL A 256 -0.49 -23.89 -6.51
N PRO A 257 -1.55 -24.30 -5.80
CA PRO A 257 -2.84 -23.64 -5.85
C PRO A 257 -2.74 -22.23 -5.23
N PHE A 258 -3.61 -21.30 -5.66
CA PHE A 258 -3.57 -19.94 -5.18
C PHE A 258 -4.95 -19.36 -4.88
N THR A 259 -4.95 -18.31 -4.06
CA THR A 259 -6.09 -17.42 -3.81
C THR A 259 -5.65 -15.98 -3.99
N VAL A 260 -6.43 -15.20 -4.74
CA VAL A 260 -6.20 -13.76 -4.89
C VAL A 260 -7.12 -13.01 -3.95
N PHE A 261 -6.54 -12.13 -3.13
CA PHE A 261 -7.26 -11.14 -2.33
C PHE A 261 -7.15 -9.80 -3.03
N ASP A 262 -8.27 -9.21 -3.40
CA ASP A 262 -8.31 -7.88 -4.01
C ASP A 262 -7.90 -6.77 -3.03
N ARG A 263 -8.03 -7.02 -1.73
CA ARG A 263 -7.59 -6.16 -0.63
C ARG A 263 -7.50 -6.95 0.68
N LEU A 264 -6.78 -6.41 1.65
CA LEU A 264 -6.75 -6.91 3.04
C LEU A 264 -7.01 -5.79 4.07
N THR A 265 -7.43 -4.62 3.59
CA THR A 265 -7.93 -3.50 4.40
C THR A 265 -9.45 -3.64 4.55
N GLY A 266 -9.96 -3.53 5.76
CA GLY A 266 -11.37 -3.71 6.07
C GLY A 266 -11.68 -4.99 6.85
N LEU A 267 -12.84 -4.99 7.53
CA LEU A 267 -13.28 -6.10 8.39
C LEU A 267 -13.52 -7.36 7.58
N THR A 268 -14.33 -7.26 6.52
CA THR A 268 -14.75 -8.39 5.69
C THR A 268 -13.56 -9.04 4.98
N ALA A 269 -12.65 -8.25 4.45
CA ALA A 269 -11.45 -8.73 3.76
C ALA A 269 -10.53 -9.50 4.71
N THR A 270 -10.33 -8.98 5.92
CA THR A 270 -9.53 -9.65 6.95
C THR A 270 -10.20 -10.94 7.46
N ASP A 271 -11.55 -10.94 7.62
CA ASP A 271 -12.30 -12.14 8.00
C ASP A 271 -12.10 -13.26 6.97
N ALA A 272 -12.12 -12.94 5.66
CA ALA A 272 -11.87 -13.90 4.59
C ALA A 272 -10.45 -14.50 4.63
N LEU A 273 -9.43 -13.69 4.91
CA LEU A 273 -8.06 -14.16 5.11
C LEU A 273 -7.98 -15.13 6.30
N VAL A 274 -8.52 -14.74 7.46
CA VAL A 274 -8.52 -15.56 8.68
C VAL A 274 -9.24 -16.90 8.46
N GLN A 275 -10.35 -16.89 7.72
CA GLN A 275 -11.08 -18.10 7.36
C GLN A 275 -10.23 -19.03 6.46
N LEU A 276 -9.58 -18.49 5.45
CA LEU A 276 -8.70 -19.27 4.57
C LEU A 276 -7.53 -19.89 5.35
N LEU A 277 -6.86 -19.09 6.20
CA LEU A 277 -5.73 -19.58 7.03
C LEU A 277 -6.19 -20.66 8.01
N GLY A 278 -7.39 -20.52 8.58
CA GLY A 278 -8.02 -21.56 9.40
C GLY A 278 -8.22 -22.86 8.62
N SER A 279 -8.69 -22.77 7.38
CA SER A 279 -8.88 -23.94 6.51
C SER A 279 -7.55 -24.60 6.10
N LEU A 280 -6.52 -23.80 5.78
CA LEU A 280 -5.20 -24.31 5.38
C LEU A 280 -4.43 -24.96 6.55
N SER A 281 -4.55 -24.38 7.75
CA SER A 281 -3.84 -24.87 8.95
C SER A 281 -4.62 -25.92 9.74
N GLY A 282 -5.92 -26.08 9.51
CA GLY A 282 -6.80 -26.87 10.35
C GLY A 282 -7.01 -26.32 11.77
N ARG A 283 -6.64 -25.06 12.02
CA ARG A 283 -6.70 -24.42 13.35
C ARG A 283 -7.77 -23.35 13.42
N ALA A 284 -8.40 -23.24 14.59
CA ALA A 284 -9.31 -22.13 14.87
C ALA A 284 -8.55 -20.80 14.93
N ALA A 285 -9.27 -19.70 14.64
CA ALA A 285 -8.70 -18.35 14.73
C ALA A 285 -8.08 -18.11 16.12
N PRO A 286 -6.81 -17.69 16.19
CA PRO A 286 -6.10 -17.42 17.44
C PRO A 286 -6.83 -16.39 18.33
N PRO A 287 -6.78 -16.53 19.68
CA PRO A 287 -7.43 -15.59 20.60
C PRO A 287 -7.03 -14.13 20.37
N ARG A 288 -5.76 -13.88 20.02
CA ARG A 288 -5.25 -12.53 19.68
C ARG A 288 -6.03 -11.93 18.50
N LEU A 289 -6.20 -12.67 17.41
CA LEU A 289 -6.92 -12.19 16.22
C LEU A 289 -8.40 -11.95 16.49
N ARG A 290 -9.05 -12.83 17.27
CA ARG A 290 -10.45 -12.60 17.70
C ARG A 290 -10.60 -11.33 18.51
N ARG A 291 -9.63 -11.03 19.41
CA ARG A 291 -9.62 -9.78 20.17
C ARG A 291 -9.37 -8.57 19.26
N GLN A 292 -8.42 -8.65 18.33
CA GLN A 292 -8.15 -7.57 17.36
C GLN A 292 -9.38 -7.29 16.48
N ARG A 293 -10.11 -8.34 16.05
CA ARG A 293 -11.37 -8.18 15.33
C ARG A 293 -12.41 -7.39 16.14
N SER A 294 -12.58 -7.74 17.40
CA SER A 294 -13.51 -7.01 18.29
C SER A 294 -13.09 -5.54 18.49
N GLN A 295 -11.79 -5.28 18.61
CA GLN A 295 -11.25 -3.91 18.70
C GLN A 295 -11.46 -3.11 17.41
N LEU A 296 -11.38 -3.75 16.23
CA LEU A 296 -11.70 -3.10 14.97
C LEU A 296 -13.17 -2.74 14.88
N VAL A 297 -14.07 -3.67 15.27
CA VAL A 297 -15.52 -3.40 15.28
C VAL A 297 -15.85 -2.21 16.20
N ASP A 298 -15.23 -2.14 17.36
CA ASP A 298 -15.41 -1.03 18.30
C ASP A 298 -14.90 0.30 17.69
N ALA A 299 -13.70 0.30 17.08
CA ALA A 299 -13.16 1.46 16.38
C ALA A 299 -14.03 1.92 15.21
N MET A 300 -14.63 0.97 14.45
CA MET A 300 -15.56 1.30 13.37
C MET A 300 -16.86 1.94 13.92
N LEU A 301 -17.34 1.49 15.09
CA LEU A 301 -18.48 2.12 15.76
C LEU A 301 -18.16 3.53 16.25
N ASP A 302 -16.97 3.75 16.82
CA ASP A 302 -16.55 5.08 17.25
C ASP A 302 -16.30 6.02 16.06
N GLY A 303 -15.70 5.50 14.98
CA GLY A 303 -15.30 6.28 13.82
C GLY A 303 -16.45 6.64 12.86
N HIS A 304 -17.50 5.80 12.73
CA HIS A 304 -18.47 5.94 11.63
C HIS A 304 -19.20 7.30 11.60
N PHE A 305 -19.37 7.96 12.73
CA PHE A 305 -19.97 9.31 12.83
C PHE A 305 -19.12 10.36 12.11
N HIS A 306 -17.79 10.14 12.03
CA HIS A 306 -16.86 11.08 11.40
C HIS A 306 -16.67 10.79 9.91
N PHE A 307 -16.93 9.55 9.46
CA PHE A 307 -16.85 9.16 8.06
C PHE A 307 -18.16 9.36 7.29
N GLY A 308 -19.31 9.28 7.98
CA GLY A 308 -20.61 9.34 7.35
C GLY A 308 -20.84 10.63 6.55
N ASN A 309 -21.15 10.50 5.25
CA ASN A 309 -21.37 11.59 4.28
C ASN A 309 -20.14 12.46 3.98
N VAL A 310 -18.93 12.09 4.42
CA VAL A 310 -17.69 12.79 4.05
C VAL A 310 -17.39 12.49 2.58
N LYS A 311 -17.18 13.54 1.80
CA LYS A 311 -16.78 13.45 0.40
C LYS A 311 -15.28 13.36 0.27
N VAL A 312 -14.79 12.21 -0.19
CA VAL A 312 -13.37 11.94 -0.34
C VAL A 312 -12.97 12.02 -1.82
N ALA A 313 -11.90 12.75 -2.07
CA ALA A 313 -11.15 12.67 -3.32
C ALA A 313 -9.94 11.75 -3.10
N LEU A 314 -9.86 10.65 -3.84
CA LEU A 314 -8.84 9.62 -3.71
C LEU A 314 -8.07 9.44 -5.02
N ALA A 315 -6.74 9.54 -4.97
CA ALA A 315 -5.87 9.31 -6.13
C ALA A 315 -4.71 8.40 -5.77
N ALA A 316 -4.63 7.22 -6.41
CA ALA A 316 -3.62 6.19 -6.13
C ALA A 316 -3.48 5.19 -7.29
N GLU A 317 -2.46 4.31 -7.21
CA GLU A 317 -2.36 3.11 -8.04
C GLU A 317 -3.63 2.25 -7.89
N PRO A 318 -4.06 1.51 -8.93
CA PRO A 318 -5.36 0.83 -8.96
C PRO A 318 -5.68 -0.05 -7.75
N ASP A 319 -4.74 -0.88 -7.30
CA ASP A 319 -5.00 -1.81 -6.19
C ASP A 319 -5.11 -1.07 -4.84
N LEU A 320 -4.30 -0.01 -4.64
CA LEU A 320 -4.40 0.86 -3.47
C LEU A 320 -5.70 1.67 -3.48
N LEU A 321 -6.07 2.21 -4.64
CA LEU A 321 -7.32 2.93 -4.84
C LEU A 321 -8.52 2.05 -4.46
N PHE A 322 -8.53 0.80 -4.92
CA PHE A 322 -9.60 -0.15 -4.63
C PHE A 322 -9.65 -0.53 -3.15
N ALA A 323 -8.50 -0.83 -2.53
CA ALA A 323 -8.42 -1.23 -1.14
C ALA A 323 -8.93 -0.13 -0.20
N VAL A 324 -8.40 1.08 -0.37
CA VAL A 324 -8.77 2.24 0.48
C VAL A 324 -10.18 2.74 0.16
N GLY A 325 -10.55 2.82 -1.11
CA GLY A 325 -11.89 3.25 -1.52
C GLY A 325 -12.98 2.33 -1.00
N SER A 326 -12.77 1.02 -1.06
CA SER A 326 -13.71 0.05 -0.49
C SER A 326 -13.86 0.22 1.02
N PHE A 327 -12.75 0.39 1.75
CA PHE A 327 -12.76 0.65 3.19
C PHE A 327 -13.52 1.95 3.53
N LEU A 328 -13.26 3.04 2.83
CA LEU A 328 -13.93 4.32 3.07
C LEU A 328 -15.45 4.20 2.89
N THR A 329 -15.88 3.47 1.85
CA THR A 329 -17.31 3.21 1.61
C THR A 329 -17.91 2.29 2.70
N GLU A 330 -17.17 1.29 3.18
CA GLU A 330 -17.59 0.46 4.34
C GLU A 330 -17.79 1.32 5.61
N MET A 331 -17.04 2.42 5.76
CA MET A 331 -17.19 3.39 6.86
C MET A 331 -18.29 4.44 6.61
N GLY A 332 -18.92 4.47 5.43
CA GLY A 332 -19.98 5.40 5.09
C GLY A 332 -19.55 6.69 4.40
N ALA A 333 -18.29 6.81 3.98
CA ALA A 333 -17.82 7.94 3.19
C ALA A 333 -18.24 7.82 1.72
N GLU A 334 -18.39 8.96 1.05
CA GLU A 334 -18.68 9.07 -0.39
C GLU A 334 -17.36 9.24 -1.16
N LEU A 335 -17.09 8.38 -2.13
CA LEU A 335 -16.00 8.55 -3.08
C LEU A 335 -16.45 9.55 -4.18
N ALA A 336 -16.26 10.83 -3.92
CA ALA A 336 -16.67 11.89 -4.84
C ALA A 336 -15.73 12.00 -6.06
N VAL A 337 -14.45 11.66 -5.89
CA VAL A 337 -13.44 11.67 -6.95
C VAL A 337 -12.52 10.47 -6.79
N CYS A 338 -12.33 9.74 -7.89
CA CYS A 338 -11.37 8.63 -7.98
C CYS A 338 -10.47 8.83 -9.20
N VAL A 339 -9.15 8.96 -8.97
CA VAL A 339 -8.16 9.07 -10.05
C VAL A 339 -7.10 8.00 -9.89
N THR A 340 -6.68 7.39 -10.99
CA THR A 340 -5.68 6.32 -10.98
C THR A 340 -4.67 6.47 -12.12
N THR A 341 -3.65 5.62 -12.12
CA THR A 341 -2.46 5.73 -12.97
C THR A 341 -2.51 4.87 -14.22
N THR A 342 -3.21 3.75 -14.16
CA THR A 342 -3.25 2.74 -15.23
C THR A 342 -4.54 1.94 -15.19
N ALA A 343 -4.82 1.17 -16.23
CA ALA A 343 -5.98 0.29 -16.29
C ALA A 343 -5.83 -0.93 -15.37
N SER A 344 -6.94 -1.33 -14.75
CA SER A 344 -7.03 -2.56 -13.95
C SER A 344 -8.46 -3.11 -13.98
N PRO A 345 -8.66 -4.44 -13.94
CA PRO A 345 -9.99 -5.03 -13.81
C PRO A 345 -10.76 -4.58 -12.56
N LEU A 346 -10.06 -4.14 -11.51
CA LEU A 346 -10.67 -3.65 -10.26
C LEU A 346 -11.43 -2.34 -10.44
N LEU A 347 -11.03 -1.51 -11.39
CA LEU A 347 -11.61 -0.16 -11.56
C LEU A 347 -13.13 -0.22 -11.83
N ALA A 348 -13.59 -1.20 -12.62
CA ALA A 348 -15.02 -1.39 -12.87
C ALA A 348 -15.80 -1.82 -11.60
N ARG A 349 -15.10 -2.35 -10.60
CA ARG A 349 -15.66 -2.80 -9.30
C ARG A 349 -15.58 -1.73 -8.21
N MET A 350 -14.98 -0.57 -8.49
CA MET A 350 -14.89 0.53 -7.54
C MET A 350 -16.29 0.94 -7.05
N PRO A 351 -16.46 1.20 -5.74
CA PRO A 351 -17.72 1.72 -5.19
C PRO A 351 -17.84 3.25 -5.43
N ALA A 352 -17.62 3.67 -6.66
CA ALA A 352 -17.68 5.05 -7.14
C ALA A 352 -18.48 5.12 -8.42
N VAL A 353 -18.97 6.31 -8.79
CA VAL A 353 -19.67 6.53 -10.06
C VAL A 353 -18.69 6.47 -11.23
N GLU A 354 -17.56 7.14 -11.08
CA GLU A 354 -16.54 7.27 -12.13
C GLU A 354 -15.14 7.08 -11.55
N VAL A 355 -14.24 6.53 -12.36
CA VAL A 355 -12.80 6.46 -12.10
C VAL A 355 -12.05 7.00 -13.31
N VAL A 356 -11.20 8.00 -13.10
CA VAL A 356 -10.41 8.63 -14.15
C VAL A 356 -9.00 8.06 -14.15
N ILE A 357 -8.53 7.53 -15.28
CA ILE A 357 -7.11 7.26 -15.49
C ILE A 357 -6.48 8.59 -15.94
N GLY A 358 -5.72 9.23 -15.03
CA GLY A 358 -5.26 10.60 -15.21
C GLY A 358 -4.09 10.99 -14.31
N ASP A 359 -3.98 12.26 -14.03
CA ASP A 359 -2.91 12.87 -13.26
C ASP A 359 -3.45 13.69 -12.05
N LEU A 360 -2.53 14.32 -11.30
CA LEU A 360 -2.92 15.12 -10.13
C LEU A 360 -3.57 16.44 -10.49
N GLU A 361 -3.48 16.93 -11.75
CA GLU A 361 -4.26 18.07 -12.20
C GLU A 361 -5.74 17.67 -12.42
N ASP A 362 -6.00 16.51 -13.04
CA ASP A 362 -7.35 15.95 -13.16
C ASP A 362 -7.97 15.75 -11.79
N PHE A 363 -7.17 15.21 -10.84
CA PHE A 363 -7.57 15.01 -9.46
C PHE A 363 -7.96 16.35 -8.78
N GLU A 364 -7.13 17.38 -8.89
CA GLU A 364 -7.37 18.69 -8.30
C GLU A 364 -8.62 19.36 -8.85
N GLN A 365 -8.77 19.36 -10.18
CA GLN A 365 -9.94 19.96 -10.84
C GLN A 365 -11.25 19.26 -10.45
N ALA A 366 -11.25 17.93 -10.43
CA ALA A 366 -12.40 17.15 -10.00
C ALA A 366 -12.70 17.33 -8.50
N ALA A 367 -11.67 17.39 -7.64
CA ALA A 367 -11.82 17.65 -6.21
C ALA A 367 -12.42 19.03 -5.93
N GLN A 368 -12.00 20.05 -6.67
CA GLN A 368 -12.57 21.39 -6.60
C GLN A 368 -14.05 21.40 -7.02
N ALA A 369 -14.38 20.75 -8.13
CA ALA A 369 -15.74 20.70 -8.66
C ALA A 369 -16.70 19.92 -7.75
N SER A 370 -16.23 18.85 -7.09
CA SER A 370 -17.05 18.02 -6.20
C SER A 370 -17.27 18.63 -4.82
N GLY A 371 -16.45 19.63 -4.43
CA GLY A 371 -16.48 20.19 -3.08
C GLY A 371 -16.10 19.17 -2.00
N CYS A 372 -15.10 18.31 -2.26
CA CYS A 372 -14.66 17.26 -1.35
C CYS A 372 -14.18 17.82 0.01
N ASP A 373 -14.25 16.98 1.06
CA ASP A 373 -13.86 17.31 2.42
C ASP A 373 -12.44 16.87 2.75
N LEU A 374 -11.99 15.78 2.12
CA LEU A 374 -10.69 15.14 2.36
C LEU A 374 -10.04 14.75 1.03
N LEU A 375 -8.76 15.06 0.88
CA LEU A 375 -7.93 14.54 -0.19
C LEU A 375 -7.06 13.39 0.33
N MET A 376 -6.93 12.32 -0.48
CA MET A 376 -6.09 11.17 -0.16
C MET A 376 -5.22 10.85 -1.36
N THR A 377 -3.91 11.05 -1.25
CA THR A 377 -2.91 10.70 -2.27
C THR A 377 -1.49 10.82 -1.70
N HIS A 378 -0.48 10.55 -2.51
CA HIS A 378 0.93 10.72 -2.11
C HIS A 378 1.35 12.20 -1.99
N SER A 379 2.59 12.45 -1.57
CA SER A 379 3.07 13.80 -1.22
C SER A 379 3.00 14.85 -2.33
N HIS A 380 2.94 14.46 -3.61
CA HIS A 380 2.79 15.43 -4.70
C HIS A 380 1.40 16.10 -4.71
N GLY A 381 0.38 15.49 -4.07
CA GLY A 381 -0.94 16.12 -3.89
C GLY A 381 -0.97 17.27 -2.87
N ARG A 382 0.15 17.52 -2.16
CA ARG A 382 0.20 18.59 -1.14
C ARG A 382 -0.16 19.97 -1.70
N GLN A 383 0.32 20.30 -2.88
CA GLN A 383 0.03 21.61 -3.50
C GLN A 383 -1.46 21.79 -3.85
N ALA A 384 -2.12 20.70 -4.32
CA ALA A 384 -3.56 20.71 -4.56
C ALA A 384 -4.32 20.91 -3.24
N ALA A 385 -3.95 20.20 -2.19
CA ALA A 385 -4.56 20.33 -0.86
C ALA A 385 -4.43 21.76 -0.29
N GLU A 386 -3.24 22.37 -0.43
CA GLU A 386 -2.99 23.77 -0.02
C GLU A 386 -3.87 24.76 -0.80
N ARG A 387 -3.98 24.61 -2.13
CA ARG A 387 -4.81 25.49 -2.96
C ARG A 387 -6.30 25.34 -2.67
N LEU A 388 -6.75 24.14 -2.38
CA LEU A 388 -8.14 23.84 -2.06
C LEU A 388 -8.51 24.12 -0.60
N GLY A 389 -7.51 24.35 0.27
CA GLY A 389 -7.72 24.52 1.74
C GLY A 389 -8.31 23.28 2.38
N LYS A 390 -7.93 22.08 1.91
CA LYS A 390 -8.46 20.80 2.40
C LYS A 390 -7.38 19.94 3.04
N PRO A 391 -7.73 19.12 4.06
CA PRO A 391 -6.79 18.18 4.65
C PRO A 391 -6.33 17.15 3.63
N LEU A 392 -5.06 16.71 3.77
CA LEU A 392 -4.48 15.68 2.93
C LEU A 392 -4.00 14.50 3.79
N PHE A 393 -4.59 13.33 3.58
CA PHE A 393 -4.09 12.06 4.07
C PHE A 393 -3.08 11.49 3.06
N ARG A 394 -1.82 11.26 3.50
CA ARG A 394 -0.77 10.73 2.62
C ARG A 394 -0.86 9.22 2.55
N LEU A 395 -0.93 8.70 1.33
CA LEU A 395 -0.87 7.26 1.07
C LEU A 395 -0.20 6.99 -0.27
N GLY A 396 0.42 5.82 -0.40
CA GLY A 396 1.15 5.43 -1.61
C GLY A 396 2.55 6.05 -1.73
N ILE A 397 3.23 5.72 -2.82
CA ILE A 397 4.58 6.13 -3.16
C ILE A 397 4.53 7.21 -4.26
N PRO A 398 5.26 8.33 -4.10
CA PRO A 398 6.18 8.67 -3.03
C PRO A 398 5.55 9.48 -1.89
N THR A 399 5.86 9.12 -0.66
CA THR A 399 5.58 9.97 0.50
C THR A 399 6.91 10.46 1.07
N PHE A 400 7.23 11.75 0.89
CA PHE A 400 8.52 12.32 1.25
C PHE A 400 8.46 13.42 2.31
N ASP A 401 7.28 13.92 2.64
CA ASP A 401 7.02 14.96 3.64
C ASP A 401 6.50 14.38 4.97
N ARG A 402 6.65 13.08 5.15
CA ARG A 402 6.37 12.33 6.39
C ARG A 402 7.52 11.38 6.67
N ILE A 403 7.69 11.01 7.93
CA ILE A 403 8.60 9.95 8.39
C ILE A 403 7.80 8.71 8.78
N GLY A 404 8.47 7.55 8.86
CA GLY A 404 7.86 6.30 9.30
C GLY A 404 6.92 5.66 8.28
N ASN A 405 7.06 5.94 6.98
CA ASN A 405 6.21 5.37 5.94
C ASN A 405 6.31 3.84 5.88
N SER A 406 7.51 3.29 6.11
CA SER A 406 7.74 1.84 6.15
C SER A 406 6.95 1.14 7.25
N HIS A 407 6.69 1.82 8.37
CA HIS A 407 5.99 1.27 9.53
C HIS A 407 4.48 1.51 9.53
N LYS A 408 3.94 2.16 8.50
CA LYS A 408 2.49 2.27 8.32
C LYS A 408 1.91 0.89 8.07
N CYS A 409 0.79 0.60 8.74
CA CYS A 409 0.06 -0.65 8.56
C CYS A 409 -1.41 -0.36 8.37
N TYR A 410 -1.98 -0.85 7.26
CA TYR A 410 -3.38 -0.65 6.87
C TYR A 410 -4.11 -1.96 6.60
N VAL A 411 -3.42 -3.11 6.65
CA VAL A 411 -4.00 -4.43 6.46
C VAL A 411 -4.29 -5.14 7.79
N GLY A 412 -5.11 -6.17 7.72
CA GLY A 412 -5.51 -6.92 8.90
C GLY A 412 -6.42 -6.13 9.84
N TYR A 413 -6.80 -6.72 10.96
CA TYR A 413 -7.66 -6.04 11.95
C TYR A 413 -6.94 -4.86 12.60
N ARG A 414 -5.65 -5.04 12.95
CA ARG A 414 -4.83 -4.00 13.61
C ARG A 414 -4.58 -2.82 12.68
N GLY A 415 -4.18 -3.09 11.44
CA GLY A 415 -3.90 -2.06 10.46
C GLY A 415 -5.15 -1.29 10.05
N THR A 416 -6.26 -1.97 9.79
CA THR A 416 -7.53 -1.31 9.48
C THR A 416 -8.01 -0.43 10.64
N ARG A 417 -7.90 -0.91 11.90
CA ARG A 417 -8.21 -0.10 13.09
C ARG A 417 -7.37 1.17 13.16
N ASN A 418 -6.07 1.07 12.88
CA ASN A 418 -5.19 2.23 12.86
C ASN A 418 -5.62 3.23 11.78
N LEU A 419 -6.00 2.74 10.59
CA LEU A 419 -6.50 3.60 9.51
C LEU A 419 -7.81 4.32 9.90
N VAL A 420 -8.73 3.63 10.61
CA VAL A 420 -9.95 4.27 11.17
C VAL A 420 -9.55 5.46 12.06
N TYR A 421 -8.61 5.27 12.98
CA TYR A 421 -8.20 6.34 13.90
C TYR A 421 -7.43 7.45 13.18
N GLU A 422 -6.49 7.14 12.30
CA GLU A 422 -5.71 8.16 11.59
C GLU A 422 -6.60 9.06 10.72
N VAL A 423 -7.50 8.46 9.94
CA VAL A 423 -8.42 9.23 9.09
C VAL A 423 -9.50 9.92 9.92
N GLY A 424 -10.08 9.24 10.89
CA GLY A 424 -11.10 9.81 11.78
C GLY A 424 -10.59 11.03 12.55
N ASN A 425 -9.39 10.94 13.12
CA ASN A 425 -8.77 12.08 13.82
C ASN A 425 -8.49 13.26 12.88
N LEU A 426 -8.00 12.98 11.66
CA LEU A 426 -7.78 14.03 10.66
C LEU A 426 -9.10 14.75 10.28
N LEU A 427 -10.21 14.03 10.21
CA LEU A 427 -11.53 14.60 9.95
C LEU A 427 -12.04 15.40 11.15
N MET A 428 -11.82 14.92 12.38
CA MET A 428 -12.19 15.63 13.62
C MET A 428 -11.45 16.96 13.77
N GLU A 429 -10.19 17.03 13.37
CA GLU A 429 -9.39 18.28 13.38
C GLU A 429 -9.99 19.39 12.50
N GLN A 430 -10.83 19.03 11.50
CA GLN A 430 -11.51 20.00 10.63
C GLN A 430 -12.82 20.54 11.23
N ILE A 431 -13.33 19.92 12.29
CA ILE A 431 -14.55 20.38 12.94
C ILE A 431 -14.21 21.65 13.73
N PRO A 432 -14.87 22.79 13.44
CA PRO A 432 -14.63 24.00 14.20
C PRO A 432 -14.89 23.75 15.69
N HIS A 433 -13.91 24.02 16.54
CA HIS A 433 -14.11 23.97 17.98
C HIS A 433 -15.04 25.11 18.39
N HIS A 434 -16.32 24.82 18.47
CA HIS A 434 -17.28 25.74 19.12
C HIS A 434 -17.14 25.57 20.61
N GLY A 435 -16.09 26.18 21.19
CA GLY A 435 -16.01 26.36 22.64
C GLY A 435 -17.07 27.36 23.08
N PRO A 436 -17.43 27.37 24.38
CA PRO A 436 -18.35 28.38 24.96
C PRO A 436 -17.94 29.82 24.64
N ASP A 437 -16.63 30.05 24.44
CA ASP A 437 -16.05 31.37 24.14
C ASP A 437 -16.30 31.84 22.69
N HIS A 438 -16.77 30.98 21.79
CA HIS A 438 -17.09 31.30 20.38
C HIS A 438 -18.59 31.27 20.10
N TRP A 439 -19.43 31.01 21.11
CA TRP A 439 -20.87 31.16 20.92
C TRP A 439 -21.15 32.67 20.78
N PRO A 440 -21.71 33.12 19.63
CA PRO A 440 -22.10 34.53 19.52
C PRO A 440 -23.18 34.81 20.57
N LEU A 441 -22.78 35.48 21.61
CA LEU A 441 -23.76 35.94 22.58
C LEU A 441 -24.75 36.84 21.82
N PRO A 442 -26.06 36.64 21.96
CA PRO A 442 -27.05 37.56 21.40
C PRO A 442 -26.66 39.00 21.72
N GLU A 443 -26.75 39.91 20.74
CA GLU A 443 -26.39 41.32 20.95
C GLU A 443 -27.04 41.94 22.22
N ALA A 444 -28.25 41.47 22.55
CA ALA A 444 -28.93 41.84 23.80
C ALA A 444 -28.18 41.41 25.06
N ALA A 445 -27.49 40.26 25.07
CA ALA A 445 -26.70 39.79 26.19
C ALA A 445 -25.37 40.56 26.31
N LEU A 446 -24.76 40.94 25.17
CA LEU A 446 -23.57 41.79 25.11
C LEU A 446 -23.88 43.23 25.60
N ALA A 447 -25.05 43.78 25.25
CA ALA A 447 -25.49 45.07 25.71
C ALA A 447 -25.78 45.08 27.22
N ALA A 448 -26.39 44.03 27.76
CA ALA A 448 -26.63 43.88 29.20
C ALA A 448 -25.31 43.72 29.99
N ALA A 449 -24.32 43.01 29.47
CA ALA A 449 -23.01 42.86 30.10
C ALA A 449 -22.18 44.15 30.09
N ARG A 450 -22.38 45.06 29.14
CA ARG A 450 -21.72 46.38 29.08
C ARG A 450 -22.38 47.43 29.97
N GLY A 451 -23.61 47.19 30.39
CA GLY A 451 -24.39 48.13 31.23
C GLY A 451 -24.35 47.85 32.74
N SER A 452 -23.86 46.71 33.18
CA SER A 452 -23.74 46.38 34.60
C SER A 452 -22.29 46.48 35.04
N ALA A 453 -21.98 47.52 35.86
CA ALA A 453 -20.77 47.56 36.65
C ALA A 453 -20.76 46.32 37.58
N MET A 454 -19.79 45.45 37.42
CA MET A 454 -19.64 44.24 38.24
C MET A 454 -19.49 44.64 39.73
N PRO A 455 -20.30 44.12 40.66
CA PRO A 455 -19.96 44.14 42.07
C PRO A 455 -18.82 43.15 42.33
N MET A 456 -17.78 43.61 43.02
CA MET A 456 -16.68 42.75 43.48
C MET A 456 -17.21 41.57 44.29
N PHE A 457 -16.76 40.39 43.95
CA PHE A 457 -17.00 39.15 44.67
C PHE A 457 -16.52 39.28 46.12
N SER A 458 -17.46 39.34 47.04
CA SER A 458 -17.21 39.00 48.44
C SER A 458 -18.27 37.99 48.86
N THR A 459 -17.79 36.87 49.40
CA THR A 459 -18.48 35.77 50.08
C THR A 459 -18.98 34.62 49.19
N LEU A 460 -18.38 33.47 49.42
CA LEU A 460 -18.88 32.15 49.03
C LEU A 460 -20.25 31.90 49.70
N PRO A 461 -21.24 31.37 48.99
CA PRO A 461 -22.48 30.91 49.62
C PRO A 461 -22.28 29.56 50.31
N GLU A 462 -22.95 29.39 51.44
CA GLU A 462 -22.98 28.17 52.24
C GLU A 462 -23.60 26.98 51.52
N PRO A 463 -23.25 25.72 51.89
CA PRO A 463 -23.71 24.51 51.22
C PRO A 463 -25.17 24.20 51.60
N GLY A 464 -26.11 24.33 50.66
CA GLY A 464 -27.50 23.97 50.98
C GLY A 464 -28.57 24.22 49.93
N VAL A 465 -28.25 24.44 48.65
CA VAL A 465 -29.29 24.53 47.60
C VAL A 465 -29.08 23.45 46.56
N ALA A 466 -30.06 22.56 46.49
CA ALA A 466 -30.11 21.47 45.50
C ALA A 466 -30.17 22.05 44.10
N HIS A 467 -29.11 21.81 43.29
CA HIS A 467 -29.12 22.07 41.88
C HIS A 467 -29.99 21.00 41.18
N VAL A 468 -30.98 21.47 40.45
CA VAL A 468 -31.73 20.64 39.49
C VAL A 468 -30.78 20.27 38.37
N VAL A 469 -30.26 19.05 38.39
CA VAL A 469 -29.48 18.47 37.31
C VAL A 469 -30.44 18.16 36.15
N PRO A 470 -30.14 18.56 34.90
CA PRO A 470 -30.94 18.14 33.77
C PRO A 470 -30.98 16.59 33.69
N ARG A 471 -32.15 16.03 33.37
CA ARG A 471 -32.40 14.58 33.30
C ARG A 471 -31.28 13.90 32.53
N HIS A 472 -30.56 13.02 33.20
CA HIS A 472 -29.65 12.09 32.60
C HIS A 472 -30.38 11.28 31.51
N VAL A 473 -29.79 11.23 30.29
CA VAL A 473 -30.07 10.17 29.34
C VAL A 473 -29.76 8.86 30.07
N ARG A 474 -30.73 7.96 30.13
CA ARG A 474 -30.54 6.70 30.85
C ARG A 474 -29.56 5.84 30.09
N LEU A 475 -28.63 5.21 30.79
CA LEU A 475 -27.70 4.24 30.23
C LEU A 475 -28.41 3.16 29.39
N GLU A 476 -29.65 2.86 29.70
CA GLU A 476 -30.52 1.91 28.98
C GLU A 476 -30.80 2.33 27.52
N ASP A 477 -30.95 3.64 27.25
CA ASP A 477 -31.23 4.17 25.91
C ASP A 477 -29.98 4.08 25.01
N VAL A 478 -28.78 4.22 25.59
CA VAL A 478 -27.50 4.09 24.87
C VAL A 478 -27.19 2.62 24.55
N VAL A 479 -27.56 1.68 25.44
CA VAL A 479 -27.37 0.24 25.24
C VAL A 479 -28.29 -0.28 24.13
N ASP A 480 -29.51 0.23 24.00
CA ASP A 480 -30.46 -0.23 22.98
C ASP A 480 -30.04 0.22 21.57
N ASP A 481 -29.47 1.40 21.40
CA ASP A 481 -28.92 1.86 20.12
C ASP A 481 -27.64 1.10 19.72
N ARG A 482 -26.75 0.79 20.67
CA ARG A 482 -25.60 -0.09 20.42
C ARG A 482 -26.03 -1.48 19.93
N ASN A 483 -27.03 -2.08 20.56
CA ASN A 483 -27.56 -3.38 20.17
C ASN A 483 -28.21 -3.37 18.78
N ARG A 484 -28.88 -2.27 18.39
CA ARG A 484 -29.47 -2.13 17.05
C ARG A 484 -28.42 -1.98 15.95
N VAL A 485 -27.32 -1.29 16.19
CA VAL A 485 -26.21 -1.13 15.24
C VAL A 485 -25.44 -2.45 15.09
N VAL A 486 -25.13 -3.13 16.20
CA VAL A 486 -24.49 -4.45 16.18
C VAL A 486 -25.38 -5.49 15.45
N ALA A 487 -26.70 -5.45 15.64
CA ALA A 487 -27.64 -6.34 14.94
C ALA A 487 -27.74 -6.03 13.44
N ARG A 488 -27.52 -4.78 12.99
CA ARG A 488 -27.45 -4.43 11.56
C ARG A 488 -26.14 -4.87 10.92
N LEU A 489 -25.01 -4.71 11.60
CA LEU A 489 -23.70 -5.17 11.12
C LEU A 489 -23.60 -6.72 11.09
N ALA A 490 -24.27 -7.41 12.02
CA ALA A 490 -24.33 -8.88 12.05
C ALA A 490 -25.28 -9.48 11.01
N ARG A 491 -26.19 -8.71 10.39
CA ARG A 491 -27.15 -9.15 9.38
C ARG A 491 -26.75 -8.84 7.95
N ALA A 492 -25.48 -8.48 7.69
CA ALA A 492 -24.98 -8.42 6.33
C ALA A 492 -25.10 -9.80 5.66
N PRO A 493 -25.64 -9.91 4.43
CA PRO A 493 -25.89 -11.20 3.79
C PRO A 493 -24.57 -11.91 3.50
N GLY A 494 -24.36 -13.07 4.15
CA GLY A 494 -23.19 -13.92 3.93
C GLY A 494 -22.66 -14.70 5.13
N LEU A 495 -23.22 -14.54 6.34
CA LEU A 495 -22.71 -15.18 7.56
C LEU A 495 -23.70 -16.17 8.19
N GLU A 496 -24.38 -17.02 7.40
CA GLU A 496 -25.05 -18.20 7.90
C GLU A 496 -24.19 -19.44 7.63
N GLY A 497 -23.29 -19.73 8.59
CA GLY A 497 -22.56 -20.99 8.70
C GLY A 497 -22.74 -21.53 10.12
N PRO A 498 -22.94 -22.86 10.34
CA PRO A 498 -23.28 -23.43 11.65
C PRO A 498 -22.04 -23.42 12.57
N GLY A 499 -22.16 -22.78 13.73
CA GLY A 499 -21.30 -23.07 14.88
C GLY A 499 -20.44 -21.94 15.44
N LEU A 500 -21.02 -20.80 15.77
CA LEU A 500 -20.37 -19.85 16.68
C LEU A 500 -21.32 -19.58 17.86
N ARG A 501 -21.20 -20.40 18.90
CA ARG A 501 -21.62 -20.06 20.26
C ARG A 501 -20.39 -19.71 21.09
#